data_ff6fc381830eea8e040f48af91ac43cd
#
_entry.id   ff6fc381830eea8e040f48af91ac43cd
#
_cell.length_a   1.000
_cell.length_b   1.000
_cell.length_c   1.000
_cell.angle_alpha   90.00
_cell.angle_beta   90.00
_cell.angle_gamma   90.00
#
_symmetry.space_group_name_H-M   'P 1'
#
loop_
_entity.id
_entity.type
_entity.pdbx_description
1 polymer ?
#
loop_
_entity_poly.entity_id
_entity_poly.type
_entity_poly.pdbx_seq_one_letter_code
_entity_poly.pdbx_strand_id
1 'polypeptide(L)'
;VDTRELKFTDKSGDHVVRFMLSKERQTKDGDETIRSRELTITHLLGKKELFKAKDFVKDCAFDLSLEVVDGSIQLTDLDEDGEPEVSFVYALGCRSDVSPRSAKLLMYEGATKYALRGQTVEQVGEKEFAGGAFEVDPAFKSGPKAFLEYATKQWKKHVGEVR
;
A
#
# COMPACT_ATOMS: atom_id res chain seq x y z
N VAL A 1 3.75 2.23 17.75
CA VAL A 1 2.76 2.20 16.66
C VAL A 1 2.79 3.52 15.94
N ASP A 2 2.97 3.48 14.62
CA ASP A 2 2.88 4.64 13.77
C ASP A 2 1.48 4.66 13.13
N THR A 3 0.75 5.75 13.29
CA THR A 3 -0.63 5.88 12.82
C THR A 3 -0.78 7.14 11.97
N ARG A 4 -1.37 6.97 10.79
CA ARG A 4 -1.79 8.07 9.93
C ARG A 4 -3.29 7.97 9.71
N GLU A 5 -3.97 9.10 9.61
CA GLU A 5 -5.42 9.14 9.40
C GLU A 5 -5.77 10.04 8.23
N LEU A 6 -6.73 9.58 7.42
CA LEU A 6 -7.43 10.38 6.44
C LEU A 6 -8.86 10.56 6.94
N LYS A 7 -9.29 11.81 7.12
CA LYS A 7 -10.65 12.13 7.60
C LYS A 7 -11.37 12.92 6.53
N PHE A 8 -12.61 12.56 6.28
CA PHE A 8 -13.48 13.30 5.36
C PHE A 8 -14.94 13.11 5.72
N THR A 9 -15.77 14.02 5.21
CA THR A 9 -17.23 13.99 5.40
C THR A 9 -17.90 13.97 4.05
N ASP A 10 -18.87 13.09 3.87
CA ASP A 10 -19.76 13.09 2.72
C ASP A 10 -21.22 12.98 3.16
N LYS A 11 -22.14 12.75 2.22
CA LYS A 11 -23.57 12.63 2.52
C LYS A 11 -23.92 11.48 3.48
N SER A 12 -23.05 10.48 3.61
CA SER A 12 -23.25 9.35 4.53
C SER A 12 -22.76 9.63 5.95
N GLY A 13 -21.94 10.66 6.15
CA GLY A 13 -21.44 11.06 7.46
C GLY A 13 -19.93 11.24 7.50
N ASP A 14 -19.37 11.10 8.69
CA ASP A 14 -17.95 11.31 8.97
C ASP A 14 -17.16 10.01 8.82
N HIS A 15 -16.14 10.06 7.98
CA HIS A 15 -15.26 8.93 7.67
C HIS A 15 -13.88 9.12 8.28
N VAL A 16 -13.31 8.03 8.78
CA VAL A 16 -11.91 7.97 9.22
C VAL A 16 -11.28 6.74 8.58
N VAL A 17 -10.22 6.95 7.80
CA VAL A 17 -9.38 5.87 7.30
C VAL A 17 -8.09 5.89 8.11
N ARG A 18 -7.82 4.81 8.81
CA ARG A 18 -6.66 4.70 9.70
C ARG A 18 -5.66 3.71 9.14
N PHE A 19 -4.42 4.17 9.00
CA PHE A 19 -3.27 3.38 8.58
C PHE A 19 -2.40 3.16 9.81
N MET A 20 -2.35 1.92 10.30
CA MET A 20 -1.60 1.58 11.51
C MET A 20 -0.45 0.65 11.18
N LEU A 21 0.75 1.11 11.45
CA LEU A 21 1.96 0.33 11.32
C LEU A 21 2.37 -0.12 12.73
N SER A 22 2.39 -1.43 12.98
CA SER A 22 2.74 -1.98 14.29
C SER A 22 4.18 -1.68 14.66
N LYS A 23 4.50 -1.77 15.95
CA LYS A 23 5.90 -1.87 16.37
C LYS A 23 6.51 -3.15 15.78
N GLU A 24 7.79 -3.09 15.51
CA GLU A 24 8.55 -4.26 15.10
C GLU A 24 8.61 -5.25 16.25
N ARG A 25 8.15 -6.48 16.01
CA ARG A 25 8.22 -7.56 16.99
C ARG A 25 9.49 -8.36 16.72
N GLN A 26 10.29 -8.60 17.75
CA GLN A 26 11.55 -9.29 17.64
C GLN A 26 11.52 -10.58 18.46
N THR A 27 12.04 -11.66 17.89
CA THR A 27 12.26 -12.93 18.56
C THR A 27 13.68 -13.40 18.27
N LYS A 28 14.21 -14.29 19.12
CA LYS A 28 15.52 -14.90 18.92
C LYS A 28 15.37 -16.33 18.43
N ASP A 29 16.15 -16.68 17.41
CA ASP A 29 16.33 -18.04 16.94
C ASP A 29 17.84 -18.32 16.92
N GLY A 30 18.34 -18.95 18.01
CA GLY A 30 19.77 -19.05 18.25
C GLY A 30 20.38 -17.65 18.43
N ASP A 31 21.37 -17.33 17.63
CA ASP A 31 22.05 -16.02 17.63
C ASP A 31 21.37 -15.00 16.67
N GLU A 32 20.40 -15.45 15.88
CA GLU A 32 19.67 -14.58 14.95
C GLU A 32 18.54 -13.83 15.61
N THR A 33 18.35 -12.58 15.22
CA THR A 33 17.16 -11.79 15.55
C THR A 33 16.17 -11.88 14.40
N ILE A 34 14.99 -12.39 14.70
CA ILE A 34 13.90 -12.55 13.74
C ILE A 34 12.88 -11.44 14.00
N ARG A 35 12.50 -10.71 12.95
CA ARG A 35 11.62 -9.54 13.06
C ARG A 35 10.33 -9.74 12.27
N SER A 36 9.26 -9.17 12.79
CA SER A 36 7.95 -9.15 12.13
C SER A 36 7.28 -7.81 12.34
N ARG A 37 6.54 -7.35 11.33
CA ARG A 37 5.79 -6.10 11.38
C ARG A 37 4.51 -6.19 10.56
N GLU A 38 3.46 -5.47 10.97
CA GLU A 38 2.14 -5.52 10.34
C GLU A 38 1.64 -4.12 10.01
N LEU A 39 1.02 -3.98 8.84
CA LEU A 39 0.26 -2.81 8.42
C LEU A 39 -1.22 -3.16 8.41
N THR A 40 -2.04 -2.36 9.08
CA THR A 40 -3.50 -2.50 9.09
C THR A 40 -4.13 -1.22 8.58
N ILE A 41 -5.04 -1.34 7.63
CA ILE A 41 -5.85 -0.23 7.16
C ILE A 41 -7.29 -0.51 7.55
N THR A 42 -7.94 0.46 8.23
CA THR A 42 -9.34 0.36 8.66
C THR A 42 -10.08 1.62 8.25
N HIS A 43 -11.22 1.47 7.59
CA HIS A 43 -12.11 2.57 7.23
C HIS A 43 -13.38 2.49 8.06
N LEU A 44 -13.63 3.53 8.86
CA LEU A 44 -14.79 3.63 9.73
C LEU A 44 -15.71 4.76 9.26
N LEU A 45 -17.01 4.48 9.21
CA LEU A 45 -18.07 5.47 9.13
C LEU A 45 -18.77 5.47 10.49
N GLY A 46 -18.43 6.47 11.34
CA GLY A 46 -18.80 6.41 12.74
C GLY A 46 -18.20 5.17 13.40
N LYS A 47 -19.06 4.27 13.89
CA LYS A 47 -18.63 3.00 14.49
C LYS A 47 -18.65 1.82 13.52
N LYS A 48 -19.14 2.02 12.29
CA LYS A 48 -19.27 0.97 11.31
C LYS A 48 -17.97 0.81 10.50
N GLU A 49 -17.43 -0.41 10.46
CA GLU A 49 -16.29 -0.74 9.62
C GLU A 49 -16.76 -0.98 8.18
N LEU A 50 -16.28 -0.16 7.25
CA LEU A 50 -16.61 -0.26 5.83
C LEU A 50 -15.59 -1.09 5.06
N PHE A 51 -14.31 -1.03 5.49
CA PHE A 51 -13.22 -1.71 4.80
C PHE A 51 -12.10 -2.00 5.78
N LYS A 52 -11.44 -3.13 5.58
CA LYS A 52 -10.23 -3.51 6.34
C LYS A 52 -9.28 -4.28 5.44
N ALA A 53 -8.01 -3.95 5.52
CA ALA A 53 -6.93 -4.69 4.87
C ALA A 53 -5.75 -4.82 5.82
N LYS A 54 -5.01 -5.92 5.67
CA LYS A 54 -3.79 -6.17 6.41
C LYS A 54 -2.71 -6.68 5.48
N ASP A 55 -1.48 -6.29 5.77
CA ASP A 55 -0.31 -6.90 5.17
C ASP A 55 0.82 -6.95 6.20
N PHE A 56 1.79 -7.81 5.99
CA PHE A 56 2.82 -8.02 6.99
C PHE A 56 4.12 -8.53 6.36
N VAL A 57 5.22 -8.31 7.09
CA VAL A 57 6.47 -9.03 6.90
C VAL A 57 6.68 -9.87 8.14
N LYS A 58 6.78 -11.19 7.96
CA LYS A 58 6.97 -12.15 9.06
C LYS A 58 8.33 -12.80 8.99
N ASP A 59 8.88 -13.09 10.18
CA ASP A 59 10.06 -13.93 10.36
C ASP A 59 11.26 -13.51 9.50
N CYS A 60 11.50 -12.20 9.47
CA CYS A 60 12.61 -11.63 8.71
C CYS A 60 13.91 -11.71 9.52
N ALA A 61 14.88 -12.47 9.00
CA ALA A 61 16.23 -12.57 9.56
C ALA A 61 17.20 -11.50 8.99
N PHE A 62 16.75 -10.69 8.05
CA PHE A 62 17.53 -9.66 7.36
C PHE A 62 16.95 -8.26 7.64
N ASP A 63 17.09 -7.34 6.71
CA ASP A 63 16.54 -5.99 6.86
C ASP A 63 15.05 -6.00 6.51
N LEU A 64 14.24 -5.75 7.53
CA LEU A 64 12.79 -5.63 7.38
C LEU A 64 12.42 -4.21 6.98
N SER A 65 11.58 -4.09 5.95
CA SER A 65 10.93 -2.83 5.62
C SER A 65 9.44 -3.04 5.41
N LEU A 66 8.65 -2.10 5.89
CA LEU A 66 7.19 -2.05 5.68
C LEU A 66 6.79 -0.59 5.92
N GLU A 67 6.40 0.08 4.83
CA GLU A 67 6.10 1.51 4.90
C GLU A 67 5.01 1.92 3.92
N VAL A 68 4.17 2.87 4.32
CA VAL A 68 3.26 3.58 3.41
C VAL A 68 4.04 4.74 2.80
N VAL A 69 4.05 4.83 1.48
CA VAL A 69 4.80 5.87 0.77
C VAL A 69 4.21 7.25 1.08
N ASP A 70 5.06 8.18 1.47
CA ASP A 70 4.65 9.55 1.80
C ASP A 70 3.97 10.23 0.62
N GLY A 71 2.82 10.87 0.88
CA GLY A 71 2.05 11.57 -0.13
C GLY A 71 1.22 10.66 -1.04
N SER A 72 1.24 9.33 -0.83
CA SER A 72 0.51 8.40 -1.68
C SER A 72 -0.97 8.20 -1.30
N ILE A 73 -1.35 8.58 -0.08
CA ILE A 73 -2.75 8.45 0.38
C ILE A 73 -3.59 9.50 -0.32
N GLN A 74 -4.58 9.05 -1.12
CA GLN A 74 -5.42 9.91 -1.93
C GLN A 74 -6.90 9.58 -1.75
N LEU A 75 -7.71 10.63 -1.78
CA LEU A 75 -9.17 10.54 -1.82
C LEU A 75 -9.63 11.11 -3.15
N THR A 76 -10.39 10.34 -3.90
CA THR A 76 -10.88 10.73 -5.23
C THR A 76 -12.34 10.33 -5.43
N ASP A 77 -12.97 10.87 -6.44
CA ASP A 77 -14.27 10.44 -6.96
C ASP A 77 -14.17 10.44 -8.48
N LEU A 78 -13.44 9.46 -9.00
CA LEU A 78 -13.03 9.40 -10.41
C LEU A 78 -14.19 9.10 -11.37
N ASP A 79 -15.17 8.35 -10.90
CA ASP A 79 -16.36 8.02 -11.69
C ASP A 79 -17.56 8.94 -11.38
N GLU A 80 -17.35 9.94 -10.53
CA GLU A 80 -18.34 10.97 -10.22
C GLU A 80 -19.68 10.43 -9.71
N ASP A 81 -19.64 9.31 -8.98
CA ASP A 81 -20.85 8.68 -8.43
C ASP A 81 -21.21 9.17 -7.02
N GLY A 82 -20.39 10.05 -6.43
CA GLY A 82 -20.58 10.58 -5.08
C GLY A 82 -20.05 9.66 -3.98
N GLU A 83 -19.56 8.46 -4.31
CA GLU A 83 -18.91 7.54 -3.39
C GLU A 83 -17.40 7.59 -3.66
N PRO A 84 -16.59 8.10 -2.71
CA PRO A 84 -15.16 8.31 -2.97
C PRO A 84 -14.37 7.01 -2.97
N GLU A 85 -13.31 7.00 -3.77
CA GLU A 85 -12.26 6.00 -3.70
C GLU A 85 -11.14 6.47 -2.79
N VAL A 86 -10.56 5.53 -2.05
CA VAL A 86 -9.33 5.74 -1.29
C VAL A 86 -8.23 4.91 -1.94
N SER A 87 -7.07 5.51 -2.15
CA SER A 87 -5.92 4.81 -2.71
C SER A 87 -4.64 5.17 -1.97
N PHE A 88 -3.69 4.23 -1.95
CA PHE A 88 -2.39 4.42 -1.31
C PHE A 88 -1.39 3.41 -1.85
N VAL A 89 -0.11 3.74 -1.68
CA VAL A 89 1.02 2.88 -2.09
C VAL A 89 1.81 2.51 -0.85
N TYR A 90 2.20 1.25 -0.75
CA TYR A 90 3.10 0.78 0.30
C TYR A 90 4.13 -0.21 -0.25
N ALA A 91 5.25 -0.29 0.44
CA ALA A 91 6.34 -1.18 0.09
C ALA A 91 6.71 -2.05 1.28
N LEU A 92 7.09 -3.30 1.01
CA LEU A 92 7.46 -4.25 2.05
C LEU A 92 8.54 -5.20 1.54
N GLY A 93 9.39 -5.65 2.45
CA GLY A 93 10.45 -6.59 2.10
C GLY A 93 11.26 -7.06 3.29
N CYS A 94 11.95 -8.17 3.05
CA CYS A 94 12.97 -8.73 3.92
C CYS A 94 14.15 -9.05 3.02
N ARG A 95 15.22 -8.25 3.10
CA ARG A 95 16.32 -8.40 2.14
C ARG A 95 17.68 -8.13 2.79
N SER A 96 18.66 -8.82 2.25
CA SER A 96 20.08 -8.67 2.66
C SER A 96 20.91 -7.87 1.64
N ASP A 97 20.29 -7.39 0.57
CA ASP A 97 20.96 -6.65 -0.51
C ASP A 97 20.07 -5.49 -0.99
N VAL A 98 20.40 -4.89 -2.13
CA VAL A 98 19.71 -3.75 -2.72
C VAL A 98 18.67 -4.14 -3.78
N SER A 99 18.28 -5.41 -3.82
CA SER A 99 17.25 -5.85 -4.76
C SER A 99 15.91 -5.16 -4.52
N PRO A 100 15.03 -5.10 -5.53
CA PRO A 100 13.71 -4.50 -5.36
C PRO A 100 12.88 -5.17 -4.26
N ARG A 101 12.12 -4.36 -3.54
CA ARG A 101 11.12 -4.82 -2.57
C ARG A 101 9.78 -5.02 -3.26
N SER A 102 8.86 -5.70 -2.61
CA SER A 102 7.47 -5.72 -3.05
C SER A 102 6.85 -4.32 -2.91
N ALA A 103 6.07 -3.92 -3.90
CA ALA A 103 5.30 -2.70 -3.88
C ALA A 103 3.85 -3.01 -4.24
N LYS A 104 2.92 -2.36 -3.57
CA LYS A 104 1.49 -2.52 -3.83
C LYS A 104 0.81 -1.16 -3.85
N LEU A 105 -0.07 -0.98 -4.82
CA LEU A 105 -1.03 0.11 -4.81
C LEU A 105 -2.39 -0.51 -4.56
N LEU A 106 -3.06 -0.09 -3.51
CA LEU A 106 -4.44 -0.46 -3.24
C LEU A 106 -5.35 0.74 -3.50
N MET A 107 -6.47 0.47 -4.14
CA MET A 107 -7.60 1.38 -4.26
C MET A 107 -8.84 0.63 -3.82
N TYR A 108 -9.75 1.29 -3.12
CA TYR A 108 -11.04 0.69 -2.82
C TYR A 108 -12.16 1.73 -2.88
N GLU A 109 -13.34 1.26 -3.24
CA GLU A 109 -14.60 1.99 -3.19
C GLU A 109 -15.61 1.07 -2.49
N GLY A 110 -16.17 1.53 -1.36
CA GLY A 110 -16.99 0.65 -0.54
C GLY A 110 -16.21 -0.60 -0.11
N ALA A 111 -16.76 -1.78 -0.41
CA ALA A 111 -16.10 -3.06 -0.14
C ALA A 111 -15.28 -3.60 -1.32
N THR A 112 -15.29 -2.94 -2.46
CA THR A 112 -14.58 -3.39 -3.66
C THR A 112 -13.14 -2.92 -3.66
N LYS A 113 -12.22 -3.89 -3.71
CA LYS A 113 -10.78 -3.64 -3.69
C LYS A 113 -10.17 -3.85 -5.07
N TYR A 114 -9.29 -2.94 -5.44
CA TYR A 114 -8.50 -2.96 -6.67
C TYR A 114 -7.02 -2.90 -6.30
N ALA A 115 -6.17 -3.66 -6.97
CA ALA A 115 -4.74 -3.65 -6.66
C ALA A 115 -3.84 -3.70 -7.89
N LEU A 116 -2.72 -2.98 -7.79
CA LEU A 116 -1.53 -3.18 -8.61
C LEU A 116 -0.47 -3.78 -7.69
N ARG A 117 0.20 -4.85 -8.15
CA ARG A 117 1.20 -5.59 -7.39
C ARG A 117 2.48 -5.72 -8.19
N GLY A 118 3.59 -5.34 -7.61
CA GLY A 118 4.85 -5.39 -8.31
C GLY A 118 6.03 -5.12 -7.40
N GLN A 119 6.99 -4.38 -7.90
CA GLN A 119 8.25 -4.14 -7.21
C GLN A 119 8.62 -2.67 -7.21
N THR A 120 9.30 -2.24 -6.15
CA THR A 120 9.93 -0.92 -6.09
C THR A 120 11.01 -0.79 -7.14
N VAL A 121 11.34 0.45 -7.52
CA VAL A 121 12.51 0.74 -8.35
C VAL A 121 13.68 0.97 -7.42
N GLU A 122 14.75 0.17 -7.58
CA GLU A 122 15.95 0.26 -6.77
C GLU A 122 17.18 0.37 -7.66
N GLN A 123 18.15 1.16 -7.20
CA GLN A 123 19.45 1.21 -7.84
C GLN A 123 20.28 0.00 -7.39
N VAL A 124 20.59 -0.88 -8.35
CA VAL A 124 21.31 -2.14 -8.08
C VAL A 124 22.76 -2.10 -8.53
N GLY A 125 23.18 -1.04 -9.20
CA GLY A 125 24.54 -0.81 -9.66
C GLY A 125 24.76 0.69 -9.92
N GLU A 126 25.93 1.08 -10.38
CA GLU A 126 26.29 2.49 -10.55
C GLU A 126 25.29 3.28 -11.41
N LYS A 127 24.83 2.69 -12.49
CA LYS A 127 23.80 3.27 -13.39
C LYS A 127 22.71 2.26 -13.74
N GLU A 128 22.54 1.26 -12.87
CA GLU A 128 21.60 0.17 -13.09
C GLU A 128 20.45 0.26 -12.11
N PHE A 129 19.23 0.17 -12.63
CA PHE A 129 17.99 0.17 -11.86
C PHE A 129 17.21 -1.10 -12.18
N ALA A 130 16.51 -1.64 -11.19
CA ALA A 130 15.66 -2.81 -11.32
C ALA A 130 14.32 -2.57 -10.64
N GLY A 131 13.32 -3.34 -11.04
CA GLY A 131 11.97 -3.25 -10.48
C GLY A 131 11.06 -2.31 -11.27
N GLY A 132 9.97 -1.88 -10.64
CA GLY A 132 9.00 -0.94 -11.22
C GLY A 132 7.87 -1.57 -12.03
N ALA A 133 8.01 -2.83 -12.43
CA ALA A 133 6.95 -3.55 -13.11
C ALA A 133 5.81 -3.90 -12.14
N PHE A 134 4.59 -4.01 -12.66
CA PHE A 134 3.44 -4.41 -11.87
C PHE A 134 2.48 -5.28 -12.66
N GLU A 135 1.70 -6.07 -11.94
CA GLU A 135 0.57 -6.83 -12.45
C GLU A 135 -0.73 -6.17 -12.01
N VAL A 136 -1.74 -6.24 -12.87
CA VAL A 136 -3.06 -5.63 -12.63
C VAL A 136 -4.01 -6.71 -12.14
N ASP A 137 -4.58 -6.53 -10.94
CA ASP A 137 -5.61 -7.44 -10.42
C ASP A 137 -6.86 -7.40 -11.31
N PRO A 138 -7.59 -8.53 -11.43
CA PRO A 138 -8.78 -8.61 -12.29
C PRO A 138 -9.85 -7.54 -12.03
N ALA A 139 -10.00 -7.10 -10.77
CA ALA A 139 -10.97 -6.06 -10.43
C ALA A 139 -10.76 -4.76 -11.20
N PHE A 140 -9.51 -4.34 -11.42
CA PHE A 140 -9.21 -3.16 -12.22
C PHE A 140 -9.60 -3.35 -13.69
N LYS A 141 -9.46 -4.57 -14.20
CA LYS A 141 -9.76 -4.87 -15.61
C LYS A 141 -11.26 -4.81 -15.90
N SER A 142 -12.09 -5.14 -14.92
CA SER A 142 -13.56 -5.13 -15.04
C SER A 142 -14.22 -3.88 -14.43
N GLY A 143 -13.45 -3.06 -13.73
CA GLY A 143 -13.94 -1.85 -13.09
C GLY A 143 -13.94 -0.62 -14.02
N PRO A 144 -14.28 0.56 -13.48
CA PRO A 144 -14.21 1.80 -14.26
C PRO A 144 -12.81 2.03 -14.84
N LYS A 145 -12.77 2.36 -16.12
CA LYS A 145 -11.50 2.61 -16.82
C LYS A 145 -10.66 3.71 -16.16
N ALA A 146 -11.31 4.74 -15.65
CA ALA A 146 -10.66 5.85 -14.95
C ALA A 146 -9.87 5.39 -13.71
N PHE A 147 -10.30 4.31 -13.05
CA PHE A 147 -9.62 3.77 -11.86
C PHE A 147 -8.23 3.24 -12.22
N LEU A 148 -8.13 2.41 -13.24
CA LEU A 148 -6.85 1.86 -13.69
C LEU A 148 -5.92 2.95 -14.24
N GLU A 149 -6.46 3.90 -14.99
CA GLU A 149 -5.69 5.03 -15.53
C GLU A 149 -5.06 5.85 -14.40
N TYR A 150 -5.86 6.19 -13.39
CA TYR A 150 -5.39 6.93 -12.22
C TYR A 150 -4.36 6.12 -11.43
N ALA A 151 -4.66 4.85 -11.14
CA ALA A 151 -3.75 3.98 -10.40
C ALA A 151 -2.39 3.84 -11.09
N THR A 152 -2.37 3.71 -12.41
CA THR A 152 -1.14 3.63 -13.19
C THR A 152 -0.30 4.91 -13.06
N LYS A 153 -0.94 6.07 -13.08
CA LYS A 153 -0.25 7.36 -12.86
C LYS A 153 0.31 7.45 -11.44
N GLN A 154 -0.45 7.02 -10.44
CA GLN A 154 0.00 7.01 -9.04
C GLN A 154 1.15 6.03 -8.81
N TRP A 155 1.14 4.89 -9.48
CA TRP A 155 2.26 3.95 -9.46
C TRP A 155 3.54 4.61 -9.97
N LYS A 156 3.49 5.21 -11.15
CA LYS A 156 4.64 5.91 -11.75
C LYS A 156 5.18 7.02 -10.85
N LYS A 157 4.28 7.76 -10.20
CA LYS A 157 4.65 8.86 -9.31
C LYS A 157 5.30 8.37 -8.01
N HIS A 158 4.77 7.31 -7.39
CA HIS A 158 5.15 6.89 -6.04
C HIS A 158 6.05 5.66 -5.99
N VAL A 159 6.03 4.81 -6.98
CA VAL A 159 6.92 3.65 -7.11
C VAL A 159 8.04 3.97 -8.11
N GLY A 160 7.69 4.48 -9.27
CA GLY A 160 8.63 4.80 -10.34
C GLY A 160 8.53 3.87 -11.54
N GLU A 161 9.41 4.09 -12.48
CA GLU A 161 9.57 3.29 -13.70
C GLU A 161 11.02 2.87 -13.84
N VAL A 162 11.26 1.72 -14.46
CA VAL A 162 12.63 1.30 -14.84
C VAL A 162 13.15 2.27 -15.90
N ARG A 163 14.35 2.81 -15.67
CA ARG A 163 15.01 3.76 -16.55
C ARG A 163 15.96 3.07 -17.52
#